data_74a6fedae34c592faccedabdbd15c174
#
_entry.id   74a6fedae34c592faccedabdbd15c174
#
_cell.length_a   1.000
_cell.length_b   1.000
_cell.length_c   1.000
_cell.angle_alpha   90.00
_cell.angle_beta   90.00
_cell.angle_gamma   90.00
#
_symmetry.space_group_name_H-M   'P 1'
#
loop_
_entity.id
_entity.type
_entity.pdbx_description
1 polymer ?
#
loop_
_entity_poly.entity_id
_entity_poly.type
_entity_poly.pdbx_seq_one_letter_code
_entity_poly.pdbx_strand_id
1 'polypeptide(L)'
;NKLELKLLLRIIKMGFAHRYRMIIAILATAGASIFQLFIPRHVGDAVDTAQGLLALNSSANTGAEEALFFAAFMIITVSVARGLLTMLQNYHSEAIGHCIGYELRVAFYDKIQKLSFDFHDKVHTGDLITRGMLDLEGVRMFISTGVVRLAMLVVLVGGATALMSTHDILLTFLALSFVPFVAWKSSVARLKLRWLWLLMQDRLGVITRLMEENLNGIRVVRAFTAEKYELKKFDIASADILQTAINRVKVRVGSTTV
;
A
#
# COMPACT_ATOMS: atom_id res chain seq x y z
N ASN A 1 -6.84 22.04 -2.78
CA ASN A 1 -6.00 21.33 -3.77
C ASN A 1 -4.60 21.91 -3.96
N LYS A 2 -4.40 23.24 -4.03
CA LYS A 2 -3.05 23.86 -4.18
C LYS A 2 -2.19 23.69 -2.91
N LEU A 3 -2.81 23.69 -1.74
CA LEU A 3 -2.12 23.53 -0.44
C LEU A 3 -1.64 22.09 -0.26
N GLU A 4 -2.47 21.12 -0.59
CA GLU A 4 -2.16 19.70 -0.53
C GLU A 4 -1.00 19.33 -1.47
N LEU A 5 -1.01 19.90 -2.70
CA LEU A 5 0.08 19.68 -3.65
C LEU A 5 1.41 20.25 -3.17
N LYS A 6 1.40 21.44 -2.55
CA LYS A 6 2.60 22.05 -1.95
C LYS A 6 3.14 21.21 -0.78
N LEU A 7 2.25 20.64 0.04
CA LEU A 7 2.64 19.75 1.13
C LEU A 7 3.28 18.46 0.59
N LEU A 8 2.66 17.82 -0.40
CA LEU A 8 3.22 16.63 -1.05
C LEU A 8 4.59 16.89 -1.66
N LEU A 9 4.75 18.01 -2.39
CA LEU A 9 6.05 18.40 -2.95
C LEU A 9 7.11 18.65 -1.87
N ARG A 10 6.72 19.23 -0.74
CA ARG A 10 7.62 19.45 0.40
C ARG A 10 8.07 18.12 1.01
N ILE A 11 7.15 17.18 1.18
CA ILE A 11 7.44 15.83 1.70
C ILE A 11 8.39 15.09 0.75
N ILE A 12 8.10 15.11 -0.55
CA ILE A 12 8.97 14.50 -1.57
C ILE A 12 10.37 15.14 -1.56
N LYS A 13 10.44 16.47 -1.43
CA LYS A 13 11.72 17.19 -1.34
C LYS A 13 12.55 16.78 -0.12
N MET A 14 11.91 16.47 1.01
CA MET A 14 12.60 15.91 2.19
C MET A 14 13.21 14.55 1.88
N GLY A 15 12.50 13.68 1.12
CA GLY A 15 13.06 12.43 0.65
C GLY A 15 14.34 12.60 -0.17
N PHE A 16 14.39 13.63 -1.03
CA PHE A 16 15.58 13.97 -1.84
C PHE A 16 16.72 14.58 -1.04
N ALA A 17 16.56 14.94 0.23
CA ALA A 17 17.70 15.34 1.08
C ALA A 17 18.73 14.19 1.21
N HIS A 18 18.26 12.93 1.22
CA HIS A 18 19.09 11.73 1.23
C HIS A 18 19.34 11.20 -0.20
N ARG A 19 19.81 12.08 -1.10
CA ARG A 19 19.90 11.86 -2.54
C ARG A 19 20.56 10.53 -2.95
N TYR A 20 21.66 10.13 -2.32
CA TYR A 20 22.36 8.88 -2.67
C TYR A 20 21.47 7.64 -2.44
N ARG A 21 20.86 7.54 -1.26
CA ARG A 21 19.97 6.42 -0.94
C ARG A 21 18.71 6.42 -1.81
N MET A 22 18.16 7.61 -2.10
CA MET A 22 17.00 7.76 -2.97
C MET A 22 17.30 7.34 -4.41
N ILE A 23 18.45 7.75 -4.95
CA ILE A 23 18.89 7.35 -6.30
C ILE A 23 19.07 5.82 -6.36
N ILE A 24 19.72 5.22 -5.38
CA ILE A 24 19.90 3.77 -5.33
C ILE A 24 18.54 3.06 -5.25
N ALA A 25 17.63 3.52 -4.40
CA ALA A 25 16.28 2.96 -4.29
C ALA A 25 15.51 3.04 -5.61
N ILE A 26 15.55 4.19 -6.30
CA ILE A 26 14.87 4.38 -7.59
C ILE A 26 15.50 3.52 -8.69
N LEU A 27 16.84 3.47 -8.77
CA LEU A 27 17.54 2.64 -9.76
C LEU A 27 17.29 1.15 -9.51
N ALA A 28 17.30 0.71 -8.23
CA ALA A 28 16.98 -0.66 -7.88
C ALA A 28 15.52 -0.99 -8.21
N THR A 29 14.59 -0.05 -7.98
CA THR A 29 13.18 -0.20 -8.36
C THR A 29 13.02 -0.32 -9.88
N ALA A 30 13.70 0.53 -10.65
CA ALA A 30 13.66 0.49 -12.10
C ALA A 30 14.24 -0.84 -12.63
N GLY A 31 15.40 -1.27 -12.11
CA GLY A 31 16.01 -2.53 -12.48
C GLY A 31 15.13 -3.74 -12.12
N ALA A 32 14.58 -3.80 -10.90
CA ALA A 32 13.68 -4.87 -10.49
C ALA A 32 12.41 -4.92 -11.37
N SER A 33 11.87 -3.76 -11.74
CA SER A 33 10.70 -3.65 -12.62
C SER A 33 11.00 -4.10 -14.06
N ILE A 34 12.18 -3.76 -14.56
CA ILE A 34 12.63 -4.23 -15.88
C ILE A 34 12.78 -5.74 -15.89
N PHE A 35 13.45 -6.33 -14.91
CA PHE A 35 13.55 -7.79 -14.80
C PHE A 35 12.17 -8.45 -14.67
N GLN A 36 11.22 -7.82 -13.97
CA GLN A 36 9.85 -8.32 -13.90
C GLN A 36 9.16 -8.38 -15.27
N LEU A 37 9.43 -7.44 -16.17
CA LEU A 37 8.86 -7.43 -17.52
C LEU A 37 9.47 -8.51 -18.43
N PHE A 38 10.71 -8.96 -18.15
CA PHE A 38 11.37 -10.03 -18.94
C PHE A 38 10.90 -11.44 -18.56
N ILE A 39 10.41 -11.67 -17.33
CA ILE A 39 9.97 -12.99 -16.86
C ILE A 39 8.89 -13.60 -17.77
N PRO A 40 7.78 -12.90 -18.13
CA PRO A 40 6.74 -13.49 -19.00
C PRO A 40 7.27 -13.86 -20.38
N ARG A 41 8.23 -13.10 -20.93
CA ARG A 41 8.85 -13.40 -22.23
C ARG A 41 9.62 -14.71 -22.19
N HIS A 42 10.50 -14.90 -21.18
CA HIS A 42 11.26 -16.15 -21.05
C HIS A 42 10.38 -17.34 -20.72
N VAL A 43 9.27 -17.14 -20.01
CA VAL A 43 8.25 -18.20 -19.80
C VAL A 43 7.57 -18.55 -21.12
N GLY A 44 7.23 -17.56 -21.95
CA GLY A 44 6.70 -17.80 -23.29
C GLY A 44 7.64 -18.62 -24.16
N ASP A 45 8.91 -18.19 -24.27
CA ASP A 45 9.96 -18.88 -25.02
C ASP A 45 10.16 -20.34 -24.56
N ALA A 46 10.08 -20.58 -23.23
CA ALA A 46 10.16 -21.92 -22.65
C ALA A 46 8.97 -22.80 -23.02
N VAL A 47 7.74 -22.23 -22.99
CA VAL A 47 6.51 -22.93 -23.35
C VAL A 47 6.51 -23.29 -24.84
N ASP A 48 6.90 -22.36 -25.71
CA ASP A 48 6.95 -22.58 -27.15
C ASP A 48 7.98 -23.68 -27.51
N THR A 49 9.13 -23.69 -26.84
CA THR A 49 10.13 -24.74 -26.98
C THR A 49 9.60 -26.08 -26.52
N ALA A 50 8.92 -26.14 -25.37
CA ALA A 50 8.32 -27.37 -24.84
C ALA A 50 7.20 -27.93 -25.76
N GLN A 51 6.35 -27.05 -26.31
CA GLN A 51 5.30 -27.43 -27.28
C GLN A 51 5.91 -27.95 -28.59
N GLY A 52 6.98 -27.34 -29.07
CA GLY A 52 7.71 -27.81 -30.23
C GLY A 52 8.27 -29.22 -30.05
N LEU A 53 8.79 -29.55 -28.86
CA LEU A 53 9.25 -30.90 -28.50
C LEU A 53 8.13 -31.93 -28.49
N LEU A 54 6.97 -31.58 -27.94
CA LEU A 54 5.79 -32.47 -27.89
C LEU A 54 5.16 -32.72 -29.27
N ALA A 55 5.18 -31.72 -30.15
CA ALA A 55 4.61 -31.82 -31.49
C ALA A 55 5.43 -32.69 -32.45
N LEU A 56 6.76 -32.74 -32.25
CA LEU A 56 7.66 -33.43 -33.16
C LEU A 56 7.78 -34.96 -32.90
N ASN A 57 7.20 -35.50 -31.84
CA ASN A 57 7.20 -36.91 -31.48
C ASN A 57 8.56 -37.64 -31.68
N SER A 58 9.65 -36.89 -31.63
CA SER A 58 11.02 -37.33 -31.97
C SER A 58 11.85 -37.46 -30.72
N SER A 59 12.15 -38.67 -30.37
CA SER A 59 13.06 -39.12 -29.28
C SER A 59 14.54 -38.73 -29.45
N ALA A 60 14.87 -37.72 -30.25
CA ALA A 60 16.25 -37.37 -30.56
C ALA A 60 16.43 -35.84 -30.82
N ASN A 61 16.09 -34.99 -29.86
CA ASN A 61 16.48 -33.58 -29.97
C ASN A 61 17.20 -33.15 -28.68
N THR A 62 18.46 -33.61 -28.52
CA THR A 62 19.37 -33.08 -27.48
C THR A 62 19.43 -31.56 -27.46
N GLY A 63 19.33 -30.89 -28.61
CA GLY A 63 19.34 -29.45 -28.71
C GLY A 63 18.10 -28.74 -28.12
N ALA A 64 16.94 -29.40 -28.10
CA ALA A 64 15.72 -28.80 -27.52
C ALA A 64 15.66 -28.98 -26.00
N GLU A 65 16.22 -30.07 -25.47
CA GLU A 65 16.43 -30.24 -24.02
C GLU A 65 17.42 -29.19 -23.49
N GLU A 66 18.52 -28.95 -24.19
CA GLU A 66 19.48 -27.90 -23.85
C GLU A 66 18.83 -26.51 -23.85
N ALA A 67 17.99 -26.22 -24.84
CA ALA A 67 17.24 -24.94 -24.91
C ALA A 67 16.27 -24.79 -23.73
N LEU A 68 15.62 -25.87 -23.29
CA LEU A 68 14.71 -25.87 -22.14
C LEU A 68 15.47 -25.63 -20.82
N PHE A 69 16.61 -26.31 -20.65
CA PHE A 69 17.49 -26.09 -19.51
C PHE A 69 18.05 -24.66 -19.47
N PHE A 70 18.42 -24.10 -20.63
CA PHE A 70 18.87 -22.71 -20.74
C PHE A 70 17.77 -21.72 -20.38
N ALA A 71 16.54 -21.94 -20.87
CA ALA A 71 15.40 -21.11 -20.52
C ALA A 71 15.10 -21.16 -19.02
N ALA A 72 15.11 -22.35 -18.40
CA ALA A 72 14.91 -22.52 -16.98
C ALA A 72 16.02 -21.82 -16.16
N PHE A 73 17.28 -21.95 -16.57
CA PHE A 73 18.42 -21.27 -15.96
C PHE A 73 18.28 -19.74 -16.05
N MET A 74 17.85 -19.21 -17.22
CA MET A 74 17.62 -17.78 -17.41
C MET A 74 16.49 -17.26 -16.52
N ILE A 75 15.38 -17.98 -16.39
CA ILE A 75 14.26 -17.60 -15.50
C ILE A 75 14.75 -17.53 -14.05
N ILE A 76 15.53 -18.52 -13.59
CA ILE A 76 16.09 -18.52 -12.24
C ILE A 76 17.02 -17.33 -12.05
N THR A 77 17.94 -17.09 -12.98
CA THR A 77 18.92 -16.00 -12.91
C THR A 77 18.24 -14.63 -12.86
N VAL A 78 17.26 -14.39 -13.75
CA VAL A 78 16.46 -13.15 -13.78
C VAL A 78 15.67 -13.00 -12.47
N SER A 79 15.12 -14.08 -11.94
CA SER A 79 14.34 -14.05 -10.69
C SER A 79 15.24 -13.73 -9.48
N VAL A 80 16.42 -14.30 -9.41
CA VAL A 80 17.42 -14.01 -8.36
C VAL A 80 17.89 -12.57 -8.45
N ALA A 81 18.25 -12.10 -9.66
CA ALA A 81 18.67 -10.71 -9.88
C ALA A 81 17.57 -9.72 -9.47
N ARG A 82 16.31 -10.00 -9.85
CA ARG A 82 15.15 -9.22 -9.40
C ARG A 82 15.01 -9.24 -7.88
N GLY A 83 15.16 -10.40 -7.25
CA GLY A 83 15.08 -10.55 -5.79
C GLY A 83 16.12 -9.69 -5.06
N LEU A 84 17.36 -9.71 -5.52
CA LEU A 84 18.46 -8.89 -4.98
C LEU A 84 18.19 -7.38 -5.14
N LEU A 85 17.72 -6.94 -6.31
CA LEU A 85 17.36 -5.56 -6.54
C LEU A 85 16.16 -5.13 -5.67
N THR A 86 15.17 -5.99 -5.49
CA THR A 86 14.03 -5.73 -4.60
C THR A 86 14.47 -5.62 -3.14
N MET A 87 15.40 -6.46 -2.69
CA MET A 87 16.00 -6.36 -1.36
C MET A 87 16.72 -5.02 -1.18
N LEU A 88 17.56 -4.63 -2.15
CA LEU A 88 18.28 -3.35 -2.14
C LEU A 88 17.34 -2.15 -2.12
N GLN A 89 16.29 -2.18 -2.94
CA GLN A 89 15.21 -1.20 -2.98
C GLN A 89 14.56 -1.05 -1.61
N ASN A 90 14.09 -2.16 -1.02
CA ASN A 90 13.39 -2.13 0.27
C ASN A 90 14.30 -1.61 1.39
N TYR A 91 15.55 -2.06 1.45
CA TYR A 91 16.50 -1.60 2.44
C TYR A 91 16.73 -0.09 2.37
N HIS A 92 17.01 0.46 1.20
CA HIS A 92 17.27 1.90 1.06
C HIS A 92 16.01 2.73 1.27
N SER A 93 14.84 2.25 0.84
CA SER A 93 13.56 2.94 1.05
C SER A 93 13.18 3.04 2.51
N GLU A 94 13.28 1.93 3.25
CA GLU A 94 13.02 1.95 4.71
C GLU A 94 14.05 2.79 5.46
N ALA A 95 15.34 2.69 5.09
CA ALA A 95 16.39 3.50 5.70
C ALA A 95 16.13 5.02 5.51
N ILE A 96 15.69 5.46 4.32
CA ILE A 96 15.31 6.86 4.08
C ILE A 96 14.11 7.24 4.97
N GLY A 97 13.08 6.39 4.99
CA GLY A 97 11.90 6.62 5.81
C GLY A 97 12.27 6.82 7.28
N HIS A 98 13.11 5.96 7.84
CA HIS A 98 13.55 6.08 9.23
C HIS A 98 14.44 7.30 9.51
N CYS A 99 15.33 7.69 8.59
CA CYS A 99 16.12 8.91 8.71
C CYS A 99 15.20 10.14 8.78
N ILE A 100 14.25 10.24 7.86
CA ILE A 100 13.29 11.35 7.81
C ILE A 100 12.37 11.33 9.03
N GLY A 101 11.92 10.14 9.46
CA GLY A 101 11.13 9.99 10.68
C GLY A 101 11.87 10.51 11.93
N TYR A 102 13.17 10.25 12.03
CA TYR A 102 14.02 10.79 13.08
C TYR A 102 14.10 12.33 13.01
N GLU A 103 14.44 12.87 11.83
CA GLU A 103 14.55 14.33 11.63
C GLU A 103 13.24 15.06 11.97
N LEU A 104 12.11 14.49 11.53
CA LEU A 104 10.79 15.06 11.80
C LEU A 104 10.44 15.04 13.29
N ARG A 105 10.75 13.95 14.00
CA ARG A 105 10.48 13.86 15.44
C ARG A 105 11.31 14.87 16.23
N VAL A 106 12.60 15.01 15.90
CA VAL A 106 13.48 15.99 16.54
C VAL A 106 12.98 17.43 16.27
N ALA A 107 12.66 17.74 15.01
CA ALA A 107 12.14 19.04 14.63
C ALA A 107 10.77 19.35 15.26
N PHE A 108 9.90 18.36 15.39
CA PHE A 108 8.61 18.48 16.05
C PHE A 108 8.78 18.77 17.54
N TYR A 109 9.63 18.01 18.21
CA TYR A 109 9.90 18.20 19.63
C TYR A 109 10.53 19.56 19.93
N ASP A 110 11.55 19.98 19.17
CA ASP A 110 12.16 21.30 19.27
C ASP A 110 11.12 22.42 19.07
N LYS A 111 10.21 22.23 18.10
CA LYS A 111 9.17 23.22 17.85
C LYS A 111 8.17 23.33 19.00
N ILE A 112 7.75 22.20 19.58
CA ILE A 112 6.82 22.19 20.72
C ILE A 112 7.44 22.96 21.91
N GLN A 113 8.72 22.72 22.20
CA GLN A 113 9.39 23.39 23.32
C GLN A 113 9.50 24.93 23.15
N LYS A 114 9.46 25.42 21.90
CA LYS A 114 9.55 26.84 21.56
C LYS A 114 8.21 27.56 21.43
N LEU A 115 7.09 26.82 21.60
CA LEU A 115 5.75 27.41 21.55
C LEU A 115 5.41 28.12 22.85
N SER A 116 4.52 29.11 22.77
CA SER A 116 4.08 29.92 23.93
C SER A 116 3.26 29.10 24.92
N PHE A 117 3.21 29.51 26.18
CA PHE A 117 2.35 28.92 27.20
C PHE A 117 0.87 28.95 26.79
N ASP A 118 0.42 30.07 26.20
CA ASP A 118 -0.96 30.18 25.68
C ASP A 118 -1.35 29.06 24.68
N PHE A 119 -0.39 28.56 23.88
CA PHE A 119 -0.61 27.40 23.01
C PHE A 119 -0.75 26.11 23.83
N HIS A 120 0.09 25.91 24.83
CA HIS A 120 0.07 24.71 25.68
C HIS A 120 -1.18 24.64 26.55
N ASP A 121 -1.70 25.79 26.98
CA ASP A 121 -2.94 25.88 27.76
C ASP A 121 -4.20 25.53 26.92
N LYS A 122 -4.15 25.79 25.60
CA LYS A 122 -5.27 25.56 24.68
C LYS A 122 -5.28 24.16 24.05
N VAL A 123 -4.14 23.50 23.97
CA VAL A 123 -4.00 22.22 23.27
C VAL A 123 -3.76 21.09 24.26
N HIS A 124 -4.57 20.04 24.18
CA HIS A 124 -4.39 18.85 25.01
C HIS A 124 -3.05 18.17 24.75
N THR A 125 -2.30 17.88 25.79
CA THR A 125 -1.00 17.19 25.71
C THR A 125 -1.12 15.85 24.97
N GLY A 126 -2.23 15.11 25.14
CA GLY A 126 -2.51 13.86 24.44
C GLY A 126 -2.58 14.03 22.92
N ASP A 127 -3.16 15.13 22.43
CA ASP A 127 -3.24 15.42 20.99
C ASP A 127 -1.84 15.70 20.41
N LEU A 128 -0.99 16.41 21.14
CA LEU A 128 0.40 16.65 20.73
C LEU A 128 1.20 15.35 20.65
N ILE A 129 1.06 14.49 21.65
CA ILE A 129 1.71 13.17 21.66
C ILE A 129 1.23 12.34 20.47
N THR A 130 -0.08 12.28 20.24
CA THR A 130 -0.66 11.53 19.13
C THR A 130 -0.14 12.04 17.78
N ARG A 131 -0.10 13.35 17.56
CA ARG A 131 0.47 13.96 16.34
C ARG A 131 1.96 13.64 16.18
N GLY A 132 2.73 13.74 17.26
CA GLY A 132 4.17 13.44 17.25
C GLY A 132 4.49 11.97 16.99
N MET A 133 3.60 11.05 17.35
CA MET A 133 3.82 9.62 17.17
C MET A 133 3.15 9.07 15.90
N LEU A 134 1.86 9.34 15.69
CA LEU A 134 1.09 8.70 14.61
C LEU A 134 1.14 9.47 13.29
N ASP A 135 0.99 10.81 13.31
CA ASP A 135 0.99 11.58 12.07
C ASP A 135 2.37 11.60 11.42
N LEU A 136 3.44 11.74 12.22
CA LEU A 136 4.80 11.66 11.69
C LEU A 136 5.15 10.27 11.16
N GLU A 137 4.63 9.21 11.80
CA GLU A 137 4.78 7.86 11.30
C GLU A 137 4.08 7.67 9.95
N GLY A 138 2.90 8.29 9.76
CA GLY A 138 2.21 8.33 8.48
C GLY A 138 3.04 8.99 7.37
N VAL A 139 3.73 10.09 7.68
CA VAL A 139 4.65 10.77 6.73
C VAL A 139 5.86 9.87 6.41
N ARG A 140 6.45 9.22 7.41
CA ARG A 140 7.55 8.26 7.24
C ARG A 140 7.14 7.13 6.26
N MET A 141 6.00 6.50 6.52
CA MET A 141 5.46 5.42 5.68
C MET A 141 5.15 5.89 4.25
N PHE A 142 4.65 7.11 4.09
CA PHE A 142 4.42 7.67 2.76
C PHE A 142 5.71 7.81 1.96
N ILE A 143 6.80 8.25 2.59
CA ILE A 143 8.09 8.41 1.92
C ILE A 143 8.71 7.05 1.61
N SER A 144 8.76 6.13 2.58
CA SER A 144 9.41 4.83 2.38
C SER A 144 8.68 3.95 1.37
N THR A 145 7.34 3.95 1.39
CA THR A 145 6.55 3.04 0.56
C THR A 145 5.87 3.76 -0.62
N GLY A 146 5.35 4.97 -0.40
CA GLY A 146 4.53 5.68 -1.39
C GLY A 146 5.34 6.12 -2.62
N VAL A 147 6.48 6.77 -2.40
CA VAL A 147 7.35 7.27 -3.47
C VAL A 147 7.88 6.11 -4.34
N VAL A 148 8.31 5.03 -3.69
CA VAL A 148 8.85 3.85 -4.38
C VAL A 148 7.77 3.13 -5.18
N ARG A 149 6.57 2.96 -4.62
CA ARG A 149 5.44 2.36 -5.37
C ARG A 149 5.04 3.19 -6.57
N LEU A 150 5.11 4.50 -6.45
CA LEU A 150 4.80 5.41 -7.56
C LEU A 150 5.86 5.29 -8.67
N ALA A 151 7.14 5.23 -8.31
CA ALA A 151 8.23 4.98 -9.25
C ALA A 151 8.08 3.61 -9.95
N MET A 152 7.80 2.56 -9.17
CA MET A 152 7.53 1.21 -9.70
C MET A 152 6.38 1.21 -10.70
N LEU A 153 5.27 1.87 -10.38
CA LEU A 153 4.09 1.95 -11.24
C LEU A 153 4.42 2.65 -12.56
N VAL A 154 5.14 3.77 -12.51
CA VAL A 154 5.54 4.50 -13.72
C VAL A 154 6.45 3.64 -14.62
N VAL A 155 7.42 2.95 -14.04
CA VAL A 155 8.35 2.08 -14.81
C VAL A 155 7.62 0.86 -15.38
N LEU A 156 6.74 0.22 -14.59
CA LEU A 156 5.98 -0.94 -15.08
C LEU A 156 4.99 -0.58 -16.17
N VAL A 157 4.17 0.45 -15.96
CA VAL A 157 3.18 0.86 -16.97
C VAL A 157 3.89 1.39 -18.22
N GLY A 158 4.90 2.25 -18.05
CA GLY A 158 5.67 2.79 -19.16
C GLY A 158 6.43 1.69 -19.93
N GLY A 159 7.11 0.79 -19.22
CA GLY A 159 7.84 -0.32 -19.80
C GLY A 159 6.93 -1.35 -20.48
N ALA A 160 5.81 -1.71 -19.85
CA ALA A 160 4.83 -2.60 -20.47
C ALA A 160 4.23 -1.97 -21.75
N THR A 161 3.87 -0.69 -21.70
CA THR A 161 3.36 0.04 -22.87
C THR A 161 4.40 0.08 -24.00
N ALA A 162 5.66 0.38 -23.67
CA ALA A 162 6.73 0.40 -24.66
C ALA A 162 6.95 -0.98 -25.29
N LEU A 163 6.97 -2.06 -24.50
CA LEU A 163 7.11 -3.42 -25.03
C LEU A 163 5.91 -3.84 -25.87
N MET A 164 4.70 -3.58 -25.45
CA MET A 164 3.48 -3.92 -26.22
C MET A 164 3.43 -3.14 -27.53
N SER A 165 3.81 -1.88 -27.54
CA SER A 165 3.79 -1.05 -28.77
C SER A 165 4.76 -1.52 -29.85
N THR A 166 5.82 -2.27 -29.49
CA THR A 166 6.74 -2.87 -30.48
C THR A 166 6.17 -4.10 -31.15
N HIS A 167 5.15 -4.75 -30.55
CA HIS A 167 4.49 -5.93 -31.12
C HIS A 167 3.22 -5.56 -31.89
N ASP A 168 2.29 -4.86 -31.25
CA ASP A 168 1.03 -4.44 -31.87
C ASP A 168 0.50 -3.16 -31.19
N ILE A 169 0.42 -2.09 -31.99
CA ILE A 169 0.00 -0.78 -31.53
C ILE A 169 -1.51 -0.73 -31.23
N LEU A 170 -2.32 -1.50 -32.00
CA LEU A 170 -3.77 -1.57 -31.80
C LEU A 170 -4.10 -2.26 -30.48
N LEU A 171 -3.44 -3.38 -30.21
CA LEU A 171 -3.62 -4.14 -28.97
C LEU A 171 -3.17 -3.29 -27.75
N THR A 172 -2.07 -2.54 -27.89
CA THR A 172 -1.59 -1.62 -26.86
C THR A 172 -2.61 -0.55 -26.53
N PHE A 173 -3.21 0.08 -27.53
CA PHE A 173 -4.23 1.11 -27.34
C PHE A 173 -5.48 0.54 -26.67
N LEU A 174 -5.91 -0.66 -27.09
CA LEU A 174 -7.04 -1.35 -26.48
C LEU A 174 -6.79 -1.68 -25.00
N ALA A 175 -5.60 -2.19 -24.68
CA ALA A 175 -5.22 -2.50 -23.29
C ALA A 175 -5.16 -1.23 -22.43
N LEU A 176 -4.57 -0.13 -22.95
CA LEU A 176 -4.50 1.14 -22.23
C LEU A 176 -5.86 1.81 -22.04
N SER A 177 -6.83 1.56 -22.91
CA SER A 177 -8.18 2.13 -22.81
C SER A 177 -8.92 1.65 -21.54
N PHE A 178 -8.58 0.46 -21.03
CA PHE A 178 -9.14 -0.06 -19.78
C PHE A 178 -8.56 0.60 -18.53
N VAL A 179 -7.34 1.15 -18.59
CA VAL A 179 -6.66 1.74 -17.43
C VAL A 179 -7.46 2.89 -16.81
N PRO A 180 -7.94 3.91 -17.56
CA PRO A 180 -8.74 4.99 -16.99
C PRO A 180 -10.07 4.50 -16.43
N PHE A 181 -10.71 3.50 -17.06
CA PHE A 181 -11.94 2.90 -16.56
C PHE A 181 -11.74 2.22 -15.20
N VAL A 182 -10.70 1.38 -15.09
CA VAL A 182 -10.34 0.71 -13.82
C VAL A 182 -9.94 1.73 -12.75
N ALA A 183 -9.19 2.76 -13.11
CA ALA A 183 -8.79 3.84 -12.21
C ALA A 183 -10.00 4.62 -11.66
N TRP A 184 -10.96 4.96 -12.53
CA TRP A 184 -12.21 5.61 -12.13
C TRP A 184 -13.03 4.73 -11.19
N LYS A 185 -13.30 3.47 -11.56
CA LYS A 185 -14.05 2.53 -10.74
C LYS A 185 -13.41 2.29 -9.38
N SER A 186 -12.09 2.09 -9.36
CA SER A 186 -11.31 1.93 -8.12
C SER A 186 -11.37 3.18 -7.23
N SER A 187 -11.38 4.38 -7.82
CA SER A 187 -11.49 5.63 -7.08
C SER A 187 -12.86 5.79 -6.42
N VAL A 188 -13.95 5.47 -7.15
CA VAL A 188 -15.32 5.49 -6.61
C VAL A 188 -15.47 4.47 -5.47
N ALA A 189 -14.96 3.24 -5.67
CA ALA A 189 -15.00 2.20 -4.64
C ALA A 189 -14.23 2.62 -3.37
N ARG A 190 -13.05 3.26 -3.54
CA ARG A 190 -12.23 3.76 -2.43
C ARG A 190 -12.94 4.84 -1.63
N LEU A 191 -13.62 5.78 -2.29
CA LEU A 191 -14.40 6.81 -1.60
C LEU A 191 -15.55 6.21 -0.79
N LYS A 192 -16.27 5.24 -1.35
CA LYS A 192 -17.34 4.50 -0.65
C LYS A 192 -16.82 3.72 0.56
N LEU A 193 -15.69 3.02 0.41
CA LEU A 193 -15.04 2.29 1.50
C LEU A 193 -14.54 3.22 2.61
N ARG A 194 -14.04 4.41 2.25
CA ARG A 194 -13.63 5.43 3.21
C ARG A 194 -14.80 5.95 4.03
N TRP A 195 -15.93 6.23 3.38
CA TRP A 195 -17.14 6.67 4.08
C TRP A 195 -17.65 5.62 5.07
N LEU A 196 -17.73 4.35 4.63
CA LEU A 196 -18.12 3.23 5.50
C LEU A 196 -17.13 3.03 6.67
N TRP A 197 -15.86 3.30 6.45
CA TRP A 197 -14.85 3.24 7.51
C TRP A 197 -15.08 4.32 8.57
N LEU A 198 -15.34 5.56 8.15
CA LEU A 198 -15.64 6.65 9.08
C LEU A 198 -16.92 6.38 9.89
N LEU A 199 -17.95 5.86 9.22
CA LEU A 199 -19.19 5.45 9.90
C LEU A 199 -18.94 4.34 10.94
N MET A 200 -18.08 3.37 10.60
CA MET A 200 -17.71 2.31 11.53
C MET A 200 -16.94 2.84 12.75
N GLN A 201 -16.04 3.81 12.54
CA GLN A 201 -15.32 4.48 13.64
C GLN A 201 -16.25 5.24 14.57
N ASP A 202 -17.24 5.93 14.04
CA ASP A 202 -18.25 6.63 14.86
C ASP A 202 -19.03 5.64 15.73
N ARG A 203 -19.48 4.51 15.17
CA ARG A 203 -20.18 3.46 15.90
C ARG A 203 -19.30 2.74 16.95
N LEU A 204 -18.02 2.54 16.64
CA LEU A 204 -17.04 2.05 17.63
C LEU A 204 -16.92 3.02 18.80
N GLY A 205 -16.94 4.33 18.56
CA GLY A 205 -16.97 5.36 19.59
C GLY A 205 -18.19 5.25 20.50
N VAL A 206 -19.37 4.86 19.96
CA VAL A 206 -20.57 4.60 20.79
C VAL A 206 -20.35 3.41 21.72
N ILE A 207 -19.82 2.28 21.22
CA ILE A 207 -19.52 1.10 22.05
C ILE A 207 -18.50 1.44 23.13
N THR A 208 -17.44 2.17 22.78
CA THR A 208 -16.42 2.56 23.76
C THR A 208 -17.04 3.37 24.90
N ARG A 209 -17.90 4.34 24.60
CA ARG A 209 -18.61 5.11 25.64
C ARG A 209 -19.52 4.24 26.50
N LEU A 210 -20.29 3.32 25.89
CA LEU A 210 -21.15 2.40 26.63
C LEU A 210 -20.33 1.50 27.58
N MET A 211 -19.18 1.02 27.14
CA MET A 211 -18.27 0.24 27.99
C MET A 211 -17.72 1.09 29.14
N GLU A 212 -17.28 2.30 28.83
CA GLU A 212 -16.72 3.24 29.82
C GLU A 212 -17.77 3.61 30.89
N GLU A 213 -18.99 3.97 30.47
CA GLU A 213 -20.10 4.25 31.37
C GLU A 213 -20.41 3.04 32.27
N ASN A 214 -20.49 1.83 31.69
CA ASN A 214 -20.81 0.62 32.41
C ASN A 214 -19.71 0.23 33.41
N LEU A 215 -18.43 0.30 32.98
CA LEU A 215 -17.30 -0.03 33.87
C LEU A 215 -17.15 0.98 35.01
N ASN A 216 -17.33 2.27 34.75
CA ASN A 216 -17.29 3.31 35.77
C ASN A 216 -18.46 3.20 36.74
N GLY A 217 -19.66 2.81 36.24
CA GLY A 217 -20.89 2.61 37.02
C GLY A 217 -21.11 1.18 37.49
N ILE A 218 -20.16 0.27 37.43
CA ILE A 218 -20.36 -1.16 37.64
C ILE A 218 -20.97 -1.49 39.01
N ARG A 219 -20.66 -0.71 40.05
CA ARG A 219 -21.24 -0.86 41.39
C ARG A 219 -22.74 -0.59 41.39
N VAL A 220 -23.18 0.42 40.63
CA VAL A 220 -24.58 0.79 40.47
C VAL A 220 -25.32 -0.28 39.67
N VAL A 221 -24.75 -0.71 38.54
CA VAL A 221 -25.32 -1.78 37.72
C VAL A 221 -25.56 -3.05 38.54
N ARG A 222 -24.60 -3.46 39.37
CA ARG A 222 -24.74 -4.61 40.24
C ARG A 222 -25.74 -4.39 41.39
N ALA A 223 -25.75 -3.20 41.99
CA ALA A 223 -26.68 -2.90 43.08
C ALA A 223 -28.16 -2.97 42.63
N PHE A 224 -28.43 -2.59 41.39
CA PHE A 224 -29.77 -2.61 40.80
C PHE A 224 -30.05 -3.85 39.95
N THR A 225 -29.12 -4.82 39.87
CA THR A 225 -29.24 -6.06 39.07
C THR A 225 -29.60 -5.73 37.60
N ALA A 226 -28.98 -4.66 37.06
CA ALA A 226 -29.28 -4.12 35.73
C ALA A 226 -28.42 -4.69 34.61
N GLU A 227 -27.65 -5.79 34.86
CA GLU A 227 -26.68 -6.37 33.88
C GLU A 227 -27.36 -6.76 32.56
N LYS A 228 -28.58 -7.32 32.63
CA LYS A 228 -29.34 -7.70 31.42
C LYS A 228 -29.73 -6.50 30.57
N TYR A 229 -30.03 -5.37 31.21
CA TYR A 229 -30.38 -4.13 30.52
C TYR A 229 -29.17 -3.54 29.81
N GLU A 230 -28.04 -3.47 30.50
CA GLU A 230 -26.78 -2.96 29.93
C GLU A 230 -26.26 -3.87 28.81
N LEU A 231 -26.38 -5.21 29.00
CA LEU A 231 -26.03 -6.16 27.93
C LEU A 231 -26.88 -5.95 26.67
N LYS A 232 -28.18 -5.69 26.83
CA LYS A 232 -29.06 -5.41 25.67
C LYS A 232 -28.68 -4.13 24.94
N LYS A 233 -28.30 -3.07 25.65
CA LYS A 233 -27.79 -1.84 25.04
C LYS A 233 -26.53 -2.09 24.23
N PHE A 234 -25.60 -2.86 24.79
CA PHE A 234 -24.35 -3.23 24.15
C PHE A 234 -24.60 -4.11 22.92
N ASP A 235 -25.50 -5.08 23.00
CA ASP A 235 -25.86 -5.98 21.90
C ASP A 235 -26.42 -5.21 20.71
N ILE A 236 -27.33 -4.24 20.93
CA ILE A 236 -27.89 -3.38 19.89
C ILE A 236 -26.77 -2.58 19.20
N ALA A 237 -25.88 -1.96 19.96
CA ALA A 237 -24.78 -1.20 19.40
C ALA A 237 -23.78 -2.09 18.64
N SER A 238 -23.53 -3.29 19.12
CA SER A 238 -22.67 -4.29 18.48
C SER A 238 -23.27 -4.82 17.18
N ALA A 239 -24.59 -5.08 17.14
CA ALA A 239 -25.29 -5.48 15.93
C ALA A 239 -25.22 -4.41 14.83
N ASP A 240 -25.29 -3.15 15.21
CA ASP A 240 -25.18 -2.01 14.28
C ASP A 240 -23.78 -1.90 13.65
N ILE A 241 -22.72 -2.16 14.41
CA ILE A 241 -21.34 -2.28 13.88
C ILE A 241 -21.25 -3.47 12.92
N LEU A 242 -21.78 -4.64 13.31
CA LEU A 242 -21.77 -5.83 12.46
C LEU A 242 -22.42 -5.55 11.10
N GLN A 243 -23.58 -4.91 11.10
CA GLN A 243 -24.28 -4.54 9.87
C GLN A 243 -23.43 -3.62 8.98
N THR A 244 -22.78 -2.64 9.59
CA THR A 244 -21.88 -1.70 8.86
C THR A 244 -20.64 -2.42 8.31
N ALA A 245 -20.06 -3.34 9.10
CA ALA A 245 -18.93 -4.17 8.67
C ALA A 245 -19.32 -5.07 7.49
N ILE A 246 -20.48 -5.73 7.53
CA ILE A 246 -21.00 -6.56 6.42
C ILE A 246 -21.21 -5.71 5.16
N ASN A 247 -21.78 -4.52 5.29
CA ASN A 247 -21.97 -3.62 4.15
C ASN A 247 -20.62 -3.20 3.54
N ARG A 248 -19.60 -2.95 4.37
CA ARG A 248 -18.24 -2.68 3.90
C ARG A 248 -17.65 -3.86 3.15
N VAL A 249 -17.84 -5.09 3.63
CA VAL A 249 -17.40 -6.32 2.93
C VAL A 249 -18.08 -6.45 1.58
N LYS A 250 -19.41 -6.25 1.50
CA LYS A 250 -20.16 -6.29 0.23
C LYS A 250 -19.61 -5.30 -0.79
N VAL A 251 -19.34 -4.06 -0.39
CA VAL A 251 -18.76 -3.05 -1.28
C VAL A 251 -17.34 -3.43 -1.70
N ARG A 252 -16.53 -3.98 -0.78
CA ARG A 252 -15.16 -4.42 -1.06
C ARG A 252 -15.14 -5.57 -2.06
N VAL A 253 -15.94 -6.61 -1.84
CA VAL A 253 -16.05 -7.76 -2.74
C VAL A 253 -16.57 -7.32 -4.10
N GLY A 254 -17.67 -6.57 -4.16
CA GLY A 254 -18.24 -6.09 -5.43
C GLY A 254 -17.32 -5.15 -6.22
N SER A 255 -16.32 -4.53 -5.57
CA SER A 255 -15.30 -3.72 -6.25
C SER A 255 -14.09 -4.54 -6.72
N THR A 256 -13.91 -5.75 -6.20
CA THR A 256 -12.77 -6.62 -6.53
C THR A 256 -13.14 -7.63 -7.64
N THR A 257 -14.43 -7.86 -7.87
CA THR A 257 -14.97 -8.87 -8.83
C THR A 257 -15.09 -8.33 -10.26
N VAL A 258 -14.53 -7.19 -10.57
CA VAL A 258 -14.48 -6.52 -11.88
C VAL A 258 -13.07 -6.06 -12.17
#